data_611112642b21fad135a8c2e60780ad1b
#
_entry.id   611112642b21fad135a8c2e60780ad1b
#
_cell.length_a   1.000
_cell.length_b   1.000
_cell.length_c   1.000
_cell.angle_alpha   90.00
_cell.angle_beta   90.00
_cell.angle_gamma   90.00
#
_symmetry.space_group_name_H-M   'P 1'
#
loop_
_entity.id
_entity.type
_entity.pdbx_description
1 polymer ?
#
loop_
_entity_poly.entity_id
_entity_poly.type
_entity_poly.pdbx_seq_one_letter_code
_entity_poly.pdbx_strand_id
1 'polypeptide(L)'
;MGITPHLVLRGTTYYFRMAVPRHLVRMVGRAEVSTSLRTVNRKEATLRCRYLSNSLDMFFQGLCMQKGPTFEEIDAEIKAYFQKALNWSLEFTEVLMDDTTLDADTEAKAMPALIEDFQAQLKSGNFSQGVQSDANELLAPLLPSGGKANLGAIRHACRGITLAKIEQYRRLIGDLTGDFSGLGQGDPRFAGMAAKGYQPMEGEKDQSGSETLQLIAMRFRDYKLAVGDAAKTIADFDVTMRIVYEVIPSSRPLRAISDADIRGIRDLLKRMPPNALKAKAAAGKTFSKLAAENENGPYLAYATQEKRLRFFRAMLNWAAEEGYLDTVPGQKVAVAGKKQKAQTGGPYSREDLQIIFTTPVYTGRASEARAGTKGDHVFKDAKFWIPLIGLFSGMRLGEIAQLHRIDLKSVDGVWVFDINRSEDADKKVKTDTSLRLVPVHHTLIDLGLLERRGDTALGKQLFPEVEPGKNGFYSHNFSKWWSRYGNSFGFHGDKKVFHSFRHLFTDALRDIEAPDYILKAILGHSDKSITASYGHGAKLSLRQSYVDKISFDVPALNDLIERERAVGK
;
A
#
# COMPACT_ATOMS: atom_id res chain seq x y z
N MET A 1 18.61 -6.60 -47.67
CA MET A 1 18.62 -7.12 -46.27
C MET A 1 19.62 -6.28 -45.49
N GLY A 2 19.14 -5.46 -44.54
CA GLY A 2 20.03 -4.57 -43.77
C GLY A 2 20.98 -5.37 -42.89
N ILE A 3 22.26 -5.03 -42.94
CA ILE A 3 23.30 -5.58 -42.05
C ILE A 3 23.06 -4.98 -40.67
N THR A 4 22.76 -5.82 -39.68
CA THR A 4 22.70 -5.38 -38.27
C THR A 4 24.13 -5.35 -37.74
N PRO A 5 24.72 -4.17 -37.45
CA PRO A 5 26.07 -4.08 -36.92
C PRO A 5 26.17 -4.87 -35.60
N HIS A 6 27.34 -5.45 -35.34
CA HIS A 6 27.63 -6.20 -34.10
C HIS A 6 26.90 -7.54 -33.91
N LEU A 7 26.09 -8.01 -34.90
CA LEU A 7 25.40 -9.29 -34.84
C LEU A 7 26.17 -10.35 -35.64
N VAL A 8 26.57 -11.43 -34.98
CA VAL A 8 27.36 -12.53 -35.61
C VAL A 8 26.63 -13.84 -35.36
N LEU A 9 26.50 -14.69 -36.38
CA LEU A 9 25.97 -16.05 -36.25
C LEU A 9 27.15 -17.03 -36.11
N ARG A 10 27.12 -17.87 -35.04
CA ARG A 10 28.07 -18.96 -34.82
C ARG A 10 27.30 -20.26 -34.65
N GLY A 11 27.42 -21.17 -35.58
CA GLY A 11 26.56 -22.35 -35.65
C GLY A 11 25.09 -21.90 -35.83
N THR A 12 24.23 -22.34 -34.91
CA THR A 12 22.80 -21.99 -34.91
C THR A 12 22.47 -20.81 -33.99
N THR A 13 23.42 -20.29 -33.21
CA THR A 13 23.16 -19.27 -32.16
C THR A 13 23.76 -17.92 -32.57
N TYR A 14 23.02 -16.85 -32.33
CA TYR A 14 23.46 -15.49 -32.53
C TYR A 14 24.29 -14.97 -31.35
N TYR A 15 25.36 -14.20 -31.69
CA TYR A 15 26.25 -13.54 -30.76
C TYR A 15 26.31 -12.05 -31.06
N PHE A 16 26.48 -11.29 -29.97
CA PHE A 16 26.87 -9.89 -30.02
C PHE A 16 28.38 -9.79 -30.00
N ARG A 17 28.96 -8.87 -30.81
CA ARG A 17 30.39 -8.64 -30.93
C ARG A 17 30.67 -7.18 -31.26
N MET A 18 31.32 -6.45 -30.36
CA MET A 18 31.63 -5.03 -30.51
C MET A 18 33.06 -4.75 -30.07
N ALA A 19 33.83 -4.07 -30.96
CA ALA A 19 35.20 -3.65 -30.65
C ALA A 19 35.16 -2.52 -29.60
N VAL A 20 36.06 -2.58 -28.62
CA VAL A 20 36.29 -1.49 -27.68
C VAL A 20 37.14 -0.41 -28.37
N PRO A 21 36.76 0.89 -28.27
CA PRO A 21 37.57 1.98 -28.81
C PRO A 21 39.03 1.89 -28.31
N ARG A 22 40.01 2.05 -29.22
CA ARG A 22 41.43 1.81 -28.91
C ARG A 22 41.94 2.53 -27.66
N HIS A 23 41.49 3.76 -27.43
CA HIS A 23 41.86 4.58 -26.26
C HIS A 23 41.25 4.09 -24.94
N LEU A 24 40.18 3.28 -24.98
CA LEU A 24 39.51 2.71 -23.81
C LEU A 24 39.96 1.28 -23.49
N VAL A 25 40.73 0.63 -24.38
CA VAL A 25 41.15 -0.78 -24.19
C VAL A 25 41.89 -1.01 -22.88
N ARG A 26 42.74 -0.06 -22.46
CA ARG A 26 43.46 -0.15 -21.18
C ARG A 26 42.53 -0.06 -19.97
N MET A 27 41.45 0.72 -20.05
CA MET A 27 40.46 0.93 -19.00
C MET A 27 39.46 -0.23 -18.91
N VAL A 28 39.03 -0.75 -20.06
CA VAL A 28 38.04 -1.86 -20.14
C VAL A 28 38.72 -3.23 -19.94
N GLY A 29 40.04 -3.31 -20.11
CA GLY A 29 40.84 -4.53 -19.93
C GLY A 29 40.69 -5.56 -21.05
N ARG A 30 40.01 -5.20 -22.16
CA ARG A 30 39.80 -6.07 -23.33
C ARG A 30 39.59 -5.25 -24.60
N ALA A 31 40.00 -5.82 -25.74
CA ALA A 31 39.88 -5.15 -27.05
C ALA A 31 38.49 -5.32 -27.70
N GLU A 32 37.70 -6.27 -27.18
CA GLU A 32 36.39 -6.62 -27.74
C GLU A 32 35.44 -7.11 -26.65
N VAL A 33 34.18 -6.76 -26.76
CA VAL A 33 33.08 -7.31 -25.98
C VAL A 33 32.29 -8.28 -26.85
N SER A 34 32.23 -9.56 -26.45
CA SER A 34 31.47 -10.60 -27.14
C SER A 34 30.66 -11.42 -26.15
N THR A 35 29.37 -11.65 -26.45
CA THR A 35 28.49 -12.48 -25.64
C THR A 35 27.43 -13.19 -26.47
N SER A 36 26.99 -14.37 -26.03
CA SER A 36 25.88 -15.08 -26.64
C SER A 36 24.56 -14.35 -26.42
N LEU A 37 23.77 -14.19 -27.44
CA LEU A 37 22.41 -13.64 -27.38
C LEU A 37 21.37 -14.69 -26.95
N ARG A 38 21.80 -15.95 -26.78
CA ARG A 38 20.97 -17.09 -26.31
C ARG A 38 19.65 -17.23 -27.12
N THR A 39 19.71 -17.05 -28.42
CA THR A 39 18.58 -17.22 -29.33
C THR A 39 19.06 -17.66 -30.71
N VAL A 40 18.23 -18.45 -31.39
CA VAL A 40 18.38 -18.84 -32.79
C VAL A 40 17.48 -18.00 -33.70
N ASN A 41 16.60 -17.19 -33.13
CA ASN A 41 15.66 -16.33 -33.85
C ASN A 41 16.35 -14.99 -34.23
N ARG A 42 16.46 -14.73 -35.52
CA ARG A 42 17.12 -13.52 -36.05
C ARG A 42 16.45 -12.21 -35.63
N LYS A 43 15.11 -12.15 -35.53
CA LYS A 43 14.40 -10.93 -35.14
C LYS A 43 14.69 -10.58 -33.66
N GLU A 44 14.62 -11.58 -32.81
CA GLU A 44 14.93 -11.45 -31.39
C GLU A 44 16.41 -11.10 -31.17
N ALA A 45 17.31 -11.78 -31.88
CA ALA A 45 18.74 -11.48 -31.85
C ALA A 45 19.03 -10.03 -32.25
N THR A 46 18.32 -9.51 -33.26
CA THR A 46 18.48 -8.12 -33.72
C THR A 46 18.06 -7.12 -32.64
N LEU A 47 16.94 -7.37 -31.92
CA LEU A 47 16.48 -6.51 -30.83
C LEU A 47 17.48 -6.51 -29.67
N ARG A 48 17.91 -7.69 -29.24
CA ARG A 48 18.91 -7.83 -28.15
C ARG A 48 20.25 -7.20 -28.53
N CYS A 49 20.67 -7.35 -29.78
CA CYS A 49 21.89 -6.75 -30.30
C CYS A 49 21.83 -5.22 -30.26
N ARG A 50 20.74 -4.61 -30.72
CA ARG A 50 20.54 -3.15 -30.68
C ARG A 50 20.56 -2.61 -29.27
N TYR A 51 19.90 -3.29 -28.34
CA TYR A 51 19.91 -2.92 -26.93
C TYR A 51 21.33 -2.91 -26.36
N LEU A 52 22.10 -3.98 -26.59
CA LEU A 52 23.48 -4.09 -26.12
C LEU A 52 24.40 -3.06 -26.83
N SER A 53 24.23 -2.80 -28.13
CA SER A 53 24.99 -1.76 -28.83
C SER A 53 24.77 -0.39 -28.15
N ASN A 54 23.52 0.02 -27.98
CA ASN A 54 23.20 1.31 -27.38
C ASN A 54 23.74 1.42 -25.94
N SER A 55 23.61 0.33 -25.14
CA SER A 55 24.11 0.31 -23.76
C SER A 55 25.64 0.44 -23.69
N LEU A 56 26.37 -0.25 -24.58
CA LEU A 56 27.82 -0.17 -24.62
C LEU A 56 28.32 1.14 -25.24
N ASP A 57 27.63 1.69 -26.22
CA ASP A 57 27.95 3.02 -26.78
C ASP A 57 27.82 4.09 -25.68
N MET A 58 26.75 4.05 -24.90
CA MET A 58 26.58 4.95 -23.73
C MET A 58 27.68 4.75 -22.68
N PHE A 59 28.04 3.50 -22.40
CA PHE A 59 29.12 3.17 -21.46
C PHE A 59 30.48 3.68 -21.96
N PHE A 60 30.83 3.47 -23.24
CA PHE A 60 32.07 3.98 -23.82
C PHE A 60 32.10 5.51 -23.89
N GLN A 61 30.97 6.14 -24.22
CA GLN A 61 30.85 7.61 -24.15
C GLN A 61 31.05 8.13 -22.73
N GLY A 62 30.50 7.46 -21.74
CA GLY A 62 30.73 7.78 -20.32
C GLY A 62 32.20 7.67 -19.92
N LEU A 63 32.92 6.66 -20.41
CA LEU A 63 34.37 6.50 -20.18
C LEU A 63 35.22 7.52 -20.94
N CYS A 64 34.80 8.01 -22.11
CA CYS A 64 35.49 9.04 -22.90
C CYS A 64 35.37 10.43 -22.28
N MET A 65 34.38 10.68 -21.46
CA MET A 65 34.12 11.97 -20.80
C MET A 65 34.89 12.08 -19.47
N GLN A 66 36.21 12.05 -19.52
CA GLN A 66 37.02 12.47 -18.38
C GLN A 66 36.83 13.98 -18.13
N LYS A 67 36.40 14.30 -16.90
CA LYS A 67 36.22 15.61 -16.25
C LYS A 67 34.86 16.31 -16.42
N GLY A 68 33.77 15.54 -16.45
CA GLY A 68 32.49 16.10 -15.99
C GLY A 68 32.34 15.89 -14.46
N PRO A 69 31.48 16.69 -13.78
CA PRO A 69 31.20 16.51 -12.36
C PRO A 69 30.67 15.09 -12.08
N THR A 70 31.09 14.53 -10.97
CA THR A 70 30.57 13.25 -10.45
C THR A 70 29.14 13.43 -9.96
N PHE A 71 28.37 12.34 -9.90
CA PHE A 71 27.01 12.40 -9.34
C PHE A 71 27.00 12.82 -7.86
N GLU A 72 28.04 12.52 -7.11
CA GLU A 72 28.18 12.95 -5.71
C GLU A 72 28.36 14.47 -5.61
N GLU A 73 29.18 15.07 -6.48
CA GLU A 73 29.35 16.53 -6.56
C GLU A 73 28.05 17.20 -6.99
N ILE A 74 27.34 16.65 -7.98
CA ILE A 74 26.02 17.15 -8.40
C ILE A 74 25.00 17.05 -7.28
N ASP A 75 24.97 15.94 -6.53
CA ASP A 75 24.06 15.76 -5.39
C ASP A 75 24.36 16.74 -4.24
N ALA A 76 25.63 17.11 -4.04
CA ALA A 76 25.99 18.16 -3.08
C ALA A 76 25.41 19.53 -3.49
N GLU A 77 25.52 19.90 -4.78
CA GLU A 77 24.92 21.14 -5.29
C GLU A 77 23.38 21.11 -5.29
N ILE A 78 22.75 19.95 -5.56
CA ILE A 78 21.29 19.78 -5.43
C ILE A 78 20.84 20.02 -3.98
N LYS A 79 21.59 19.54 -2.99
CA LYS A 79 21.31 19.82 -1.58
C LYS A 79 21.47 21.31 -1.26
N ALA A 80 22.50 21.97 -1.77
CA ALA A 80 22.69 23.42 -1.61
C ALA A 80 21.55 24.21 -2.27
N TYR A 81 21.12 23.82 -3.47
CA TYR A 81 19.94 24.37 -4.14
C TYR A 81 18.69 24.24 -3.29
N PHE A 82 18.43 23.04 -2.76
CA PHE A 82 17.28 22.80 -1.89
C PHE A 82 17.33 23.63 -0.60
N GLN A 83 18.51 23.79 0.00
CA GLN A 83 18.68 24.65 1.17
C GLN A 83 18.31 26.11 0.89
N LYS A 84 18.71 26.65 -0.28
CA LYS A 84 18.28 27.99 -0.72
C LYS A 84 16.77 28.08 -0.91
N ALA A 85 16.18 27.03 -1.50
CA ALA A 85 14.74 26.95 -1.72
C ALA A 85 13.95 26.92 -0.41
N LEU A 86 14.45 26.23 0.62
CA LEU A 86 13.85 26.23 1.96
C LEU A 86 13.93 27.61 2.63
N ASN A 87 15.08 28.29 2.54
CA ASN A 87 15.23 29.64 3.10
C ASN A 87 14.27 30.62 2.42
N TRP A 88 14.13 30.55 1.09
CA TRP A 88 13.16 31.37 0.36
C TRP A 88 11.71 31.05 0.79
N SER A 89 11.37 29.79 1.01
CA SER A 89 10.04 29.40 1.49
C SER A 89 9.72 29.99 2.86
N LEU A 90 10.71 30.06 3.76
CA LEU A 90 10.55 30.70 5.07
C LEU A 90 10.27 32.19 4.94
N GLU A 91 11.10 32.91 4.16
CA GLU A 91 10.92 34.32 3.87
C GLU A 91 9.55 34.60 3.22
N PHE A 92 9.13 33.72 2.28
CA PHE A 92 7.82 33.83 1.62
C PHE A 92 6.66 33.64 2.60
N THR A 93 6.78 32.68 3.53
CA THR A 93 5.76 32.44 4.56
C THR A 93 5.67 33.63 5.53
N GLU A 94 6.78 34.22 5.92
CA GLU A 94 6.83 35.43 6.76
C GLU A 94 6.13 36.60 6.07
N VAL A 95 6.42 36.85 4.78
CA VAL A 95 5.75 37.88 3.98
C VAL A 95 4.25 37.67 3.85
N LEU A 96 3.81 36.41 3.63
CA LEU A 96 2.39 36.07 3.56
C LEU A 96 1.65 36.25 4.89
N MET A 97 2.35 36.12 6.02
CA MET A 97 1.76 36.35 7.34
C MET A 97 1.68 37.84 7.70
N ASP A 98 2.56 38.67 7.17
CA ASP A 98 2.59 40.11 7.42
C ASP A 98 1.71 40.91 6.44
N ASP A 99 1.46 40.40 5.22
CA ASP A 99 0.69 41.08 4.18
C ASP A 99 -0.77 40.60 4.17
N THR A 100 -1.66 41.42 4.74
CA THR A 100 -3.11 41.17 4.79
C THR A 100 -3.80 41.18 3.42
N THR A 101 -3.10 41.49 2.34
CA THR A 101 -3.62 41.49 0.95
C THR A 101 -3.38 40.18 0.23
N LEU A 102 -2.47 39.34 0.75
CA LEU A 102 -2.18 38.01 0.20
C LEU A 102 -2.93 36.93 0.99
N ASP A 103 -3.65 36.05 0.28
CA ASP A 103 -4.41 34.96 0.90
C ASP A 103 -3.58 33.66 0.87
N ALA A 104 -3.01 33.30 2.01
CA ALA A 104 -2.23 32.06 2.18
C ALA A 104 -3.02 30.79 1.73
N ASP A 105 -4.33 30.79 1.93
CA ASP A 105 -5.21 29.69 1.50
C ASP A 105 -5.31 29.58 -0.04
N THR A 106 -5.28 30.71 -0.74
CA THR A 106 -5.30 30.76 -2.21
C THR A 106 -3.97 30.28 -2.78
N GLU A 107 -2.84 30.73 -2.22
CA GLU A 107 -1.50 30.28 -2.61
C GLU A 107 -1.31 28.77 -2.36
N ALA A 108 -1.72 28.28 -1.20
CA ALA A 108 -1.64 26.85 -0.87
C ALA A 108 -2.49 25.97 -1.82
N LYS A 109 -3.62 26.49 -2.33
CA LYS A 109 -4.48 25.75 -3.29
C LYS A 109 -3.88 25.63 -4.69
N ALA A 110 -2.99 26.54 -5.09
CA ALA A 110 -2.34 26.47 -6.40
C ALA A 110 -1.16 25.48 -6.47
N MET A 111 -0.52 25.24 -5.33
CA MET A 111 0.71 24.42 -5.27
C MET A 111 0.55 22.93 -5.62
N PRO A 112 -0.55 22.23 -5.30
CA PRO A 112 -0.75 20.83 -5.72
C PRO A 112 -0.65 20.63 -7.23
N ALA A 113 -1.16 21.56 -8.04
CA ALA A 113 -1.06 21.50 -9.49
C ALA A 113 0.39 21.60 -9.99
N LEU A 114 1.23 22.44 -9.32
CA LEU A 114 2.66 22.52 -9.62
C LEU A 114 3.39 21.22 -9.27
N ILE A 115 3.03 20.58 -8.15
CA ILE A 115 3.58 19.29 -7.77
C ILE A 115 3.22 18.21 -8.80
N GLU A 116 1.97 18.16 -9.27
CA GLU A 116 1.52 17.24 -10.31
C GLU A 116 2.29 17.44 -11.63
N ASP A 117 2.52 18.68 -12.04
CA ASP A 117 3.33 18.99 -13.23
C ASP A 117 4.78 18.50 -13.08
N PHE A 118 5.43 18.78 -11.95
CA PHE A 118 6.78 18.28 -11.67
C PHE A 118 6.84 16.74 -11.61
N GLN A 119 5.81 16.07 -11.09
CA GLN A 119 5.73 14.61 -11.12
C GLN A 119 5.58 14.06 -12.55
N ALA A 120 4.82 14.75 -13.41
CA ALA A 120 4.71 14.40 -14.82
C ALA A 120 6.05 14.57 -15.56
N GLN A 121 6.82 15.63 -15.28
CA GLN A 121 8.17 15.84 -15.80
C GLN A 121 9.12 14.71 -15.37
N LEU A 122 9.09 14.27 -14.13
CA LEU A 122 9.87 13.12 -13.64
C LEU A 122 9.51 11.81 -14.36
N LYS A 123 8.22 11.59 -14.60
CA LYS A 123 7.70 10.37 -15.25
C LYS A 123 8.06 10.33 -16.75
N SER A 124 7.95 11.46 -17.45
CA SER A 124 8.24 11.55 -18.88
C SER A 124 9.74 11.70 -19.19
N GLY A 125 10.52 12.20 -18.23
CA GLY A 125 11.92 12.60 -18.44
C GLY A 125 12.07 13.88 -19.29
N ASN A 126 10.97 14.58 -19.56
CA ASN A 126 10.94 15.86 -20.27
C ASN A 126 10.80 16.99 -19.24
N PHE A 127 11.90 17.71 -19.01
CA PHE A 127 11.95 18.78 -18.01
C PHE A 127 11.63 20.13 -18.65
N SER A 128 10.93 21.00 -17.92
CA SER A 128 10.61 22.35 -18.36
C SER A 128 11.86 23.19 -18.57
N GLN A 129 11.74 24.26 -19.36
CA GLN A 129 12.86 25.17 -19.62
C GLN A 129 13.42 25.78 -18.32
N GLY A 130 12.55 26.07 -17.33
CA GLY A 130 12.97 26.57 -16.02
C GLY A 130 13.83 25.56 -15.26
N VAL A 131 13.41 24.28 -15.20
CA VAL A 131 14.21 23.22 -14.56
C VAL A 131 15.54 23.01 -15.28
N GLN A 132 15.56 23.08 -16.61
CA GLN A 132 16.79 22.96 -17.39
C GLN A 132 17.74 24.15 -17.16
N SER A 133 17.19 25.36 -17.03
CA SER A 133 17.97 26.56 -16.67
C SER A 133 18.61 26.44 -15.30
N ASP A 134 17.81 26.06 -14.29
CA ASP A 134 18.30 25.83 -12.94
C ASP A 134 19.40 24.75 -12.90
N ALA A 135 19.22 23.66 -13.69
CA ALA A 135 20.22 22.60 -13.79
C ALA A 135 21.54 23.07 -14.42
N ASN A 136 21.49 23.92 -15.44
CA ASN A 136 22.69 24.47 -16.06
C ASN A 136 23.41 25.45 -15.09
N GLU A 137 22.66 26.25 -14.35
CA GLU A 137 23.21 27.16 -13.33
C GLU A 137 23.88 26.35 -12.20
N LEU A 138 23.24 25.31 -11.72
CA LEU A 138 23.77 24.38 -10.70
C LEU A 138 25.06 23.70 -11.16
N LEU A 139 25.15 23.31 -12.42
CA LEU A 139 26.31 22.62 -12.97
C LEU A 139 27.47 23.57 -13.32
N ALA A 140 27.19 24.84 -13.54
CA ALA A 140 28.20 25.82 -13.98
C ALA A 140 29.46 25.88 -13.10
N PRO A 141 29.39 25.90 -11.77
CA PRO A 141 30.58 25.94 -10.90
C PRO A 141 31.39 24.64 -10.92
N LEU A 142 30.77 23.52 -11.32
CA LEU A 142 31.41 22.21 -11.38
C LEU A 142 32.12 21.94 -12.70
N LEU A 143 31.98 22.85 -13.67
CA LEU A 143 32.55 22.70 -14.99
C LEU A 143 33.83 23.56 -15.14
N PRO A 144 34.85 23.09 -15.89
CA PRO A 144 35.98 23.93 -16.29
C PRO A 144 35.49 25.13 -17.11
N SER A 145 36.23 26.26 -17.05
CA SER A 145 35.90 27.46 -17.80
C SER A 145 35.61 27.18 -19.26
N GLY A 146 34.38 27.45 -19.69
CA GLY A 146 33.92 27.16 -21.07
C GLY A 146 33.52 25.70 -21.36
N GLY A 147 33.54 24.81 -20.36
CA GLY A 147 33.10 23.43 -20.47
C GLY A 147 31.58 23.28 -20.57
N LYS A 148 31.09 22.26 -21.28
CA LYS A 148 29.67 21.90 -21.32
C LYS A 148 29.43 20.63 -20.53
N ALA A 149 28.36 20.62 -19.74
CA ALA A 149 27.92 19.43 -19.03
C ALA A 149 27.49 18.33 -20.01
N ASN A 150 27.81 17.08 -19.69
CA ASN A 150 27.32 15.97 -20.47
C ASN A 150 25.81 15.75 -20.20
N LEU A 151 25.15 15.06 -21.13
CA LEU A 151 23.70 14.81 -21.05
C LEU A 151 23.29 14.04 -19.78
N GLY A 152 24.16 13.15 -19.27
CA GLY A 152 23.93 12.40 -18.04
C GLY A 152 23.92 13.32 -16.81
N ALA A 153 24.89 14.22 -16.69
CA ALA A 153 24.97 15.23 -15.64
C ALA A 153 23.76 16.17 -15.67
N ILE A 154 23.37 16.66 -16.87
CA ILE A 154 22.20 17.53 -17.03
C ILE A 154 20.93 16.81 -16.58
N ARG A 155 20.72 15.57 -17.02
CA ARG A 155 19.53 14.78 -16.61
C ARG A 155 19.50 14.49 -15.12
N HIS A 156 20.65 14.20 -14.52
CA HIS A 156 20.75 13.96 -13.09
C HIS A 156 20.43 15.23 -12.28
N ALA A 157 20.98 16.37 -12.71
CA ALA A 157 20.68 17.67 -12.11
C ALA A 157 19.19 18.06 -12.26
N CYS A 158 18.61 17.94 -13.47
CA CYS A 158 17.19 18.21 -13.71
C CYS A 158 16.29 17.34 -12.81
N ARG A 159 16.59 16.04 -12.72
CA ARG A 159 15.83 15.13 -11.85
C ARG A 159 15.96 15.55 -10.38
N GLY A 160 17.16 15.86 -9.92
CA GLY A 160 17.41 16.29 -8.54
C GLY A 160 16.71 17.60 -8.18
N ILE A 161 16.78 18.61 -9.05
CA ILE A 161 16.08 19.88 -8.88
C ILE A 161 14.56 19.71 -8.88
N THR A 162 14.03 18.87 -9.78
CA THR A 162 12.58 18.60 -9.81
C THR A 162 12.11 17.97 -8.51
N LEU A 163 12.87 17.01 -7.95
CA LEU A 163 12.60 16.40 -6.66
C LEU A 163 12.71 17.43 -5.51
N ALA A 164 13.70 18.32 -5.55
CA ALA A 164 13.85 19.41 -4.58
C ALA A 164 12.66 20.37 -4.61
N LYS A 165 12.18 20.77 -5.80
CA LYS A 165 10.98 21.62 -5.95
C LYS A 165 9.72 20.94 -5.41
N ILE A 166 9.50 19.66 -5.72
CA ILE A 166 8.36 18.89 -5.17
C ILE A 166 8.41 18.89 -3.63
N GLU A 167 9.57 18.64 -3.06
CA GLU A 167 9.73 18.59 -1.61
C GLU A 167 9.55 19.98 -0.98
N GLN A 168 10.08 21.02 -1.61
CA GLN A 168 9.89 22.42 -1.22
C GLN A 168 8.41 22.80 -1.15
N TYR A 169 7.65 22.57 -2.24
CA TYR A 169 6.22 22.91 -2.28
C TYR A 169 5.41 22.09 -1.29
N ARG A 170 5.74 20.83 -1.07
CA ARG A 170 5.09 20.02 -0.03
C ARG A 170 5.26 20.59 1.36
N ARG A 171 6.48 21.06 1.69
CA ARG A 171 6.76 21.69 2.97
C ARG A 171 6.04 23.02 3.08
N LEU A 172 6.08 23.83 2.05
CA LEU A 172 5.40 25.13 2.03
C LEU A 172 3.88 24.98 2.20
N ILE A 173 3.24 24.00 1.54
CA ILE A 173 1.83 23.66 1.78
C ILE A 173 1.61 23.28 3.25
N GLY A 174 2.49 22.48 3.82
CA GLY A 174 2.44 22.10 5.24
C GLY A 174 2.50 23.33 6.15
N ASP A 175 3.43 24.23 5.89
CA ASP A 175 3.63 25.45 6.68
C ASP A 175 2.41 26.38 6.58
N LEU A 176 1.82 26.54 5.38
CA LEU A 176 0.67 27.40 5.17
C LEU A 176 -0.65 26.83 5.66
N THR A 177 -0.84 25.51 5.55
CA THR A 177 -2.14 24.86 5.85
C THR A 177 -2.15 24.09 7.16
N GLY A 178 -1.00 23.89 7.79
CA GLY A 178 -0.83 22.96 8.91
C GLY A 178 -1.03 21.49 8.52
N ASP A 179 -1.14 21.18 7.22
CA ASP A 179 -1.27 19.81 6.71
C ASP A 179 0.05 19.27 6.19
N PHE A 180 0.81 18.66 7.07
CA PHE A 180 2.09 18.03 6.75
C PHE A 180 1.94 16.57 6.25
N SER A 181 0.75 16.16 5.84
CA SER A 181 0.48 14.78 5.38
C SER A 181 1.26 14.37 4.11
N GLY A 182 1.74 15.34 3.35
CA GLY A 182 2.57 15.14 2.16
C GLY A 182 4.07 15.00 2.45
N LEU A 183 4.54 15.32 3.67
CA LEU A 183 5.93 15.19 4.07
C LEU A 183 6.29 13.72 4.34
N GLY A 184 7.44 13.27 3.86
CA GLY A 184 7.94 11.91 4.05
C GLY A 184 7.77 10.96 2.86
N GLN A 185 7.22 11.45 1.74
CA GLN A 185 7.30 10.76 0.43
C GLN A 185 8.41 11.34 -0.45
N GLY A 186 9.28 12.17 0.13
CA GLY A 186 10.35 12.89 -0.54
C GLY A 186 11.60 12.05 -0.80
N ASP A 187 12.51 12.62 -1.57
CA ASP A 187 13.81 12.02 -1.85
C ASP A 187 14.67 11.98 -0.56
N PRO A 188 15.30 10.84 -0.23
CA PRO A 188 16.13 10.69 0.98
C PRO A 188 17.26 11.74 1.10
N ARG A 189 17.71 12.34 -0.01
CA ARG A 189 18.72 13.39 -0.03
C ARG A 189 18.32 14.64 0.75
N PHE A 190 17.03 14.90 0.90
CA PHE A 190 16.46 16.08 1.57
C PHE A 190 15.95 15.79 2.98
N ALA A 191 16.04 14.54 3.43
CA ALA A 191 15.64 14.16 4.77
C ALA A 191 16.46 14.92 5.82
N GLY A 192 15.78 15.50 6.81
CA GLY A 192 16.41 16.25 7.91
C GLY A 192 16.97 17.64 7.56
N MET A 193 16.85 18.11 6.30
CA MET A 193 17.26 19.49 5.95
C MET A 193 16.19 20.49 6.40
N ALA A 194 16.61 21.59 7.05
CA ALA A 194 15.78 22.70 7.50
C ALA A 194 16.31 24.03 6.94
N ALA A 195 15.47 25.06 6.88
CA ALA A 195 15.89 26.40 6.48
C ALA A 195 16.97 26.94 7.45
N LYS A 196 18.04 27.56 6.92
CA LYS A 196 19.04 28.20 7.73
C LYS A 196 18.49 29.57 8.17
N GLY A 197 18.28 29.75 9.46
CA GLY A 197 17.78 31.01 10.01
C GLY A 197 16.54 30.85 10.88
N TYR A 198 15.95 29.70 10.93
CA TYR A 198 14.96 29.37 11.96
C TYR A 198 15.67 29.35 13.31
N GLN A 199 15.79 30.54 13.93
CA GLN A 199 16.05 30.66 15.37
C GLN A 199 14.68 30.58 16.03
N PRO A 200 14.42 29.58 16.88
CA PRO A 200 13.29 29.66 17.81
C PRO A 200 13.51 30.92 18.64
N MET A 201 12.47 31.74 18.83
CA MET A 201 12.51 32.88 19.71
C MET A 201 13.19 32.47 21.01
N GLU A 202 14.28 33.16 21.37
CA GLU A 202 15.01 32.95 22.61
C GLU A 202 14.11 33.29 23.79
N GLY A 203 13.45 32.30 24.35
CA GLY A 203 12.87 32.27 25.66
C GLY A 203 13.53 31.17 26.45
N GLU A 204 14.45 31.56 27.33
CA GLU A 204 15.09 30.73 28.36
C GLU A 204 15.97 29.57 27.88
N LYS A 205 17.27 29.77 28.04
CA LYS A 205 18.31 28.75 28.03
C LYS A 205 17.98 27.65 29.05
N ASP A 206 17.46 26.53 28.58
CA ASP A 206 17.62 25.27 29.29
C ASP A 206 18.45 24.31 28.45
N GLN A 207 19.50 23.79 29.05
CA GLN A 207 20.49 22.90 28.46
C GLN A 207 19.88 21.50 28.39
N SER A 208 19.16 21.20 27.32
CA SER A 208 19.00 19.84 26.79
C SER A 208 18.24 19.96 25.47
N GLY A 209 18.79 19.45 24.36
CA GLY A 209 18.12 19.40 23.07
C GLY A 209 16.81 18.61 23.19
N SER A 210 15.73 19.31 23.56
CA SER A 210 14.45 18.65 23.82
C SER A 210 13.77 18.31 22.50
N GLU A 211 13.79 17.04 22.15
CA GLU A 211 13.08 16.47 21.01
C GLU A 211 11.58 16.79 21.10
N THR A 212 11.04 17.50 20.11
CA THR A 212 9.62 17.86 20.10
C THR A 212 8.73 16.66 19.76
N LEU A 213 7.47 16.71 20.19
CA LEU A 213 6.45 15.69 19.86
C LEU A 213 6.37 15.46 18.34
N GLN A 214 6.41 16.53 17.53
CA GLN A 214 6.37 16.44 16.07
C GLN A 214 7.58 15.69 15.51
N LEU A 215 8.78 16.05 15.94
CA LEU A 215 10.01 15.42 15.46
C LEU A 215 10.03 13.92 15.77
N ILE A 216 9.62 13.54 16.97
CA ILE A 216 9.53 12.13 17.39
C ILE A 216 8.45 11.39 16.61
N ALA A 217 7.30 12.01 16.35
CA ALA A 217 6.25 11.40 15.53
C ALA A 217 6.72 11.15 14.08
N MET A 218 7.51 12.08 13.50
CA MET A 218 8.11 11.89 12.19
C MET A 218 9.14 10.73 12.20
N ARG A 219 10.06 10.70 13.16
CA ARG A 219 11.04 9.61 13.29
C ARG A 219 10.37 8.25 13.47
N PHE A 220 9.34 8.17 14.30
CA PHE A 220 8.58 6.94 14.48
C PHE A 220 7.87 6.50 13.20
N ARG A 221 7.29 7.45 12.45
CA ARG A 221 6.67 7.19 11.16
C ARG A 221 7.68 6.63 10.15
N ASP A 222 8.87 7.23 10.08
CA ASP A 222 9.95 6.77 9.19
C ASP A 222 10.45 5.39 9.61
N TYR A 223 10.61 5.14 10.91
CA TYR A 223 10.90 3.80 11.44
C TYR A 223 9.85 2.79 10.99
N LYS A 224 8.56 3.11 11.11
CA LYS A 224 7.45 2.22 10.69
C LYS A 224 7.46 1.95 9.19
N LEU A 225 7.84 2.92 8.37
CA LEU A 225 8.05 2.74 6.93
C LEU A 225 9.24 1.83 6.64
N ALA A 226 10.36 2.02 7.34
CA ALA A 226 11.56 1.22 7.18
C ALA A 226 11.36 -0.26 7.56
N VAL A 227 10.57 -0.54 8.60
CA VAL A 227 10.22 -1.92 8.99
C VAL A 227 9.10 -2.53 8.12
N GLY A 228 8.61 -1.82 7.11
CA GLY A 228 7.66 -2.34 6.13
C GLY A 228 6.21 -2.38 6.60
N ASP A 229 5.80 -1.53 7.53
CA ASP A 229 4.39 -1.44 7.95
C ASP A 229 3.49 -1.04 6.77
N ALA A 230 2.29 -1.63 6.72
CA ALA A 230 1.34 -1.36 5.66
C ALA A 230 0.93 0.13 5.62
N ALA A 231 0.79 0.70 4.41
CA ALA A 231 0.40 2.10 4.19
C ALA A 231 -0.86 2.52 4.98
N LYS A 232 -1.81 1.58 5.18
CA LYS A 232 -2.99 1.82 6.02
C LYS A 232 -2.65 2.01 7.50
N THR A 233 -1.64 1.31 8.02
CA THR A 233 -1.17 1.44 9.41
C THR A 233 -0.56 2.81 9.62
N ILE A 234 0.24 3.26 8.66
CA ILE A 234 0.84 4.61 8.67
C ILE A 234 -0.25 5.68 8.62
N ALA A 235 -1.21 5.57 7.69
CA ALA A 235 -2.33 6.52 7.61
C ALA A 235 -3.19 6.55 8.88
N ASP A 236 -3.39 5.41 9.54
CA ASP A 236 -4.09 5.36 10.83
C ASP A 236 -3.28 6.03 11.96
N PHE A 237 -1.96 5.94 11.93
CA PHE A 237 -1.07 6.68 12.84
C PHE A 237 -1.13 8.19 12.57
N ASP A 238 -1.02 8.63 11.31
CA ASP A 238 -1.11 10.05 10.92
C ASP A 238 -2.44 10.67 11.39
N VAL A 239 -3.55 9.96 11.22
CA VAL A 239 -4.86 10.36 11.77
C VAL A 239 -4.82 10.50 13.29
N THR A 240 -4.12 9.60 13.98
CA THR A 240 -4.00 9.66 15.43
C THR A 240 -3.22 10.90 15.84
N MET A 241 -2.12 11.20 15.18
CA MET A 241 -1.31 12.38 15.49
C MET A 241 -2.07 13.69 15.27
N ARG A 242 -2.92 13.78 14.23
CA ARG A 242 -3.79 14.96 14.05
C ARG A 242 -4.75 15.18 15.25
N ILE A 243 -5.24 14.12 15.86
CA ILE A 243 -6.09 14.23 17.07
C ILE A 243 -5.24 14.62 18.27
N VAL A 244 -4.05 14.05 18.39
CA VAL A 244 -3.10 14.33 19.48
C VAL A 244 -2.69 15.80 19.47
N TYR A 245 -2.38 16.37 18.32
CA TYR A 245 -1.95 17.76 18.16
C TYR A 245 -3.03 18.79 18.54
N GLU A 246 -4.29 18.44 18.58
CA GLU A 246 -5.34 19.32 19.11
C GLU A 246 -5.37 19.38 20.66
N VAL A 247 -4.67 18.47 21.33
CA VAL A 247 -4.57 18.43 22.80
C VAL A 247 -3.17 18.82 23.26
N ILE A 248 -2.15 18.37 22.53
CA ILE A 248 -0.75 18.62 22.85
C ILE A 248 -0.14 19.34 21.64
N PRO A 249 0.32 20.59 21.79
CA PRO A 249 1.00 21.30 20.72
C PRO A 249 2.16 20.48 20.11
N SER A 250 2.26 20.47 18.80
CA SER A 250 3.27 19.68 18.08
C SER A 250 4.71 20.07 18.44
N SER A 251 4.92 21.35 18.82
CA SER A 251 6.21 21.92 19.27
C SER A 251 6.57 21.55 20.71
N ARG A 252 5.64 20.95 21.48
CA ARG A 252 5.89 20.62 22.89
C ARG A 252 7.03 19.62 23.02
N PRO A 253 8.01 19.83 23.90
CA PRO A 253 9.06 18.87 24.19
C PRO A 253 8.48 17.52 24.62
N LEU A 254 8.99 16.42 24.03
CA LEU A 254 8.45 15.09 24.33
C LEU A 254 8.52 14.74 25.82
N ARG A 255 9.62 15.11 26.49
CA ARG A 255 9.82 14.87 27.93
C ARG A 255 8.85 15.66 28.82
N ALA A 256 8.23 16.73 28.30
CA ALA A 256 7.23 17.52 29.03
C ALA A 256 5.80 16.97 28.88
N ILE A 257 5.61 15.87 28.17
CA ILE A 257 4.30 15.21 28.04
C ILE A 257 4.01 14.45 29.33
N SER A 258 2.84 14.69 29.89
CA SER A 258 2.39 14.14 31.17
C SER A 258 1.22 13.18 31.04
N ASP A 259 0.92 12.44 32.10
CA ASP A 259 -0.30 11.63 32.22
C ASP A 259 -1.58 12.46 32.04
N ALA A 260 -1.55 13.74 32.39
CA ALA A 260 -2.68 14.65 32.21
C ALA A 260 -2.96 14.89 30.72
N ASP A 261 -1.92 15.04 29.91
CA ASP A 261 -2.04 15.21 28.46
C ASP A 261 -2.68 13.94 27.82
N ILE A 262 -2.25 12.76 28.24
CA ILE A 262 -2.82 11.50 27.74
C ILE A 262 -4.30 11.35 28.17
N ARG A 263 -4.64 11.80 29.38
CA ARG A 263 -6.04 11.87 29.81
C ARG A 263 -6.84 12.85 28.94
N GLY A 264 -6.27 14.00 28.59
CA GLY A 264 -6.88 14.97 27.69
C GLY A 264 -7.21 14.37 26.30
N ILE A 265 -6.28 13.62 25.72
CA ILE A 265 -6.51 12.90 24.45
C ILE A 265 -7.64 11.87 24.61
N ARG A 266 -7.62 11.07 25.67
CA ARG A 266 -8.69 10.10 25.97
C ARG A 266 -10.05 10.79 26.08
N ASP A 267 -10.13 11.90 26.79
CA ASP A 267 -11.39 12.61 27.06
C ASP A 267 -11.92 13.31 25.79
N LEU A 268 -11.03 13.77 24.91
CA LEU A 268 -11.41 14.22 23.56
C LEU A 268 -12.00 13.06 22.74
N LEU A 269 -11.29 11.93 22.65
CA LEU A 269 -11.73 10.74 21.92
C LEU A 269 -13.11 10.24 22.40
N LYS A 270 -13.38 10.29 23.71
CA LYS A 270 -14.64 9.85 24.31
C LYS A 270 -15.84 10.67 23.81
N ARG A 271 -15.67 11.97 23.55
CA ARG A 271 -16.73 12.88 23.10
C ARG A 271 -16.85 12.99 21.59
N MET A 272 -15.85 12.52 20.83
CA MET A 272 -15.86 12.61 19.38
C MET A 272 -17.03 11.81 18.76
N PRO A 273 -17.71 12.33 17.73
CA PRO A 273 -18.71 11.59 16.96
C PRO A 273 -18.08 10.50 16.08
N PRO A 274 -18.83 9.46 15.68
CA PRO A 274 -18.41 8.54 14.63
C PRO A 274 -18.13 9.32 13.34
N ASN A 275 -17.15 8.86 12.57
CA ASN A 275 -16.75 9.50 11.29
C ASN A 275 -16.29 10.97 11.41
N ALA A 276 -15.82 11.41 12.59
CA ALA A 276 -15.34 12.78 12.84
C ALA A 276 -14.36 13.30 11.75
N LEU A 277 -13.52 12.44 11.18
CA LEU A 277 -12.61 12.80 10.09
C LEU A 277 -13.34 13.30 8.83
N LYS A 278 -14.45 12.64 8.48
CA LYS A 278 -15.28 13.06 7.33
C LYS A 278 -16.05 14.36 7.65
N ALA A 279 -16.54 14.45 8.88
CA ALA A 279 -17.23 15.65 9.35
C ALA A 279 -16.28 16.85 9.42
N LYS A 280 -15.03 16.65 9.87
CA LYS A 280 -14.00 17.71 9.88
C LYS A 280 -13.72 18.24 8.47
N ALA A 281 -13.47 17.35 7.51
CA ALA A 281 -13.19 17.72 6.13
C ALA A 281 -14.37 18.47 5.47
N ALA A 282 -15.63 18.08 5.82
CA ALA A 282 -16.82 18.70 5.26
C ALA A 282 -17.16 20.06 5.88
N ALA A 283 -16.77 20.31 7.14
CA ALA A 283 -17.22 21.45 7.93
C ALA A 283 -16.09 22.42 8.31
N GLY A 284 -14.82 22.14 7.99
CA GLY A 284 -13.67 22.96 8.42
C GLY A 284 -13.48 23.05 9.95
N LYS A 285 -14.11 22.15 10.73
CA LYS A 285 -14.09 22.19 12.19
C LYS A 285 -12.95 21.39 12.77
N THR A 286 -12.40 21.80 13.92
CA THR A 286 -11.46 21.02 14.70
C THR A 286 -12.14 19.80 15.36
N PHE A 287 -11.39 18.77 15.76
CA PHE A 287 -11.93 17.62 16.49
C PHE A 287 -12.48 18.05 17.86
N SER A 288 -11.82 18.99 18.50
CA SER A 288 -12.25 19.58 19.79
C SER A 288 -13.62 20.27 19.65
N LYS A 289 -13.86 21.01 18.57
CA LYS A 289 -15.15 21.63 18.29
C LYS A 289 -16.23 20.59 17.98
N LEU A 290 -15.91 19.59 17.16
CA LEU A 290 -16.82 18.48 16.87
C LEU A 290 -17.20 17.69 18.15
N ALA A 291 -16.25 17.50 19.05
CA ALA A 291 -16.49 16.83 20.33
C ALA A 291 -17.35 17.70 21.28
N ALA A 292 -17.16 19.03 21.29
CA ALA A 292 -17.95 19.94 22.08
C ALA A 292 -19.41 20.02 21.60
N GLU A 293 -19.64 20.01 20.29
CA GLU A 293 -20.98 20.01 19.69
C GLU A 293 -21.71 18.66 19.80
N ASN A 294 -21.01 17.58 20.13
CA ASN A 294 -21.57 16.21 20.21
C ASN A 294 -22.01 15.84 21.64
N GLU A 295 -22.84 16.66 22.25
CA GLU A 295 -23.27 16.48 23.66
C GLU A 295 -24.04 15.17 23.90
N ASN A 296 -24.90 14.78 22.96
CA ASN A 296 -25.83 13.66 23.10
C ASN A 296 -25.43 12.40 22.32
N GLY A 297 -24.24 12.40 21.70
CA GLY A 297 -23.77 11.27 20.87
C GLY A 297 -24.44 11.21 19.49
N PRO A 298 -24.25 10.15 18.74
CA PRO A 298 -23.46 8.97 19.06
C PRO A 298 -21.96 9.26 19.22
N TYR A 299 -21.29 8.48 20.07
CA TYR A 299 -19.87 8.65 20.34
C TYR A 299 -19.00 7.65 19.56
N LEU A 300 -17.73 7.99 19.42
CA LEU A 300 -16.75 7.12 18.80
C LEU A 300 -16.67 5.77 19.52
N ALA A 301 -16.76 4.67 18.76
CA ALA A 301 -16.76 3.33 19.34
C ALA A 301 -15.51 3.07 20.20
N TYR A 302 -15.69 2.39 21.35
CA TYR A 302 -14.62 2.03 22.28
C TYR A 302 -13.38 1.45 21.59
N ALA A 303 -13.56 0.48 20.68
CA ALA A 303 -12.46 -0.14 19.95
C ALA A 303 -11.66 0.87 19.07
N THR A 304 -12.32 1.93 18.60
CA THR A 304 -11.65 2.99 17.83
C THR A 304 -10.89 3.94 18.75
N GLN A 305 -11.46 4.29 19.91
CA GLN A 305 -10.77 5.09 20.92
C GLN A 305 -9.50 4.36 21.41
N GLU A 306 -9.62 3.08 21.78
CA GLU A 306 -8.49 2.23 22.16
C GLU A 306 -7.43 2.12 21.06
N LYS A 307 -7.85 1.97 19.81
CA LYS A 307 -6.95 1.93 18.67
C LYS A 307 -6.12 3.23 18.56
N ARG A 308 -6.73 4.40 18.73
CA ARG A 308 -6.03 5.70 18.66
C ARG A 308 -5.02 5.84 19.80
N LEU A 309 -5.42 5.57 21.04
CA LEU A 309 -4.50 5.60 22.17
C LEU A 309 -3.35 4.59 22.03
N ARG A 310 -3.62 3.40 21.49
CA ARG A 310 -2.59 2.39 21.25
C ARG A 310 -1.56 2.84 20.23
N PHE A 311 -1.96 3.53 19.16
CA PHE A 311 -1.00 4.08 18.18
C PHE A 311 -0.09 5.14 18.82
N PHE A 312 -0.65 6.03 19.63
CA PHE A 312 0.13 7.05 20.32
C PHE A 312 1.09 6.43 21.34
N ARG A 313 0.62 5.47 22.14
CA ARG A 313 1.48 4.73 23.07
C ARG A 313 2.59 3.95 22.39
N ALA A 314 2.31 3.34 21.23
CA ALA A 314 3.34 2.63 20.48
C ALA A 314 4.50 3.55 20.09
N MET A 315 4.21 4.80 19.72
CA MET A 315 5.23 5.82 19.47
C MET A 315 5.97 6.19 20.76
N LEU A 316 5.27 6.41 21.87
CA LEU A 316 5.92 6.76 23.15
C LEU A 316 6.79 5.62 23.69
N ASN A 317 6.35 4.36 23.55
CA ASN A 317 7.17 3.19 23.92
C ASN A 317 8.43 3.11 23.05
N TRP A 318 8.30 3.23 21.73
CA TRP A 318 9.44 3.29 20.83
C TRP A 318 10.39 4.45 21.20
N ALA A 319 9.83 5.63 21.52
CA ALA A 319 10.65 6.76 21.93
C ALA A 319 11.41 6.51 23.24
N ALA A 320 10.87 5.70 24.14
CA ALA A 320 11.57 5.27 25.35
C ALA A 320 12.65 4.21 25.04
N GLU A 321 12.36 3.27 24.13
CA GLU A 321 13.34 2.27 23.65
C GLU A 321 14.53 2.93 22.96
N GLU A 322 14.31 4.03 22.22
CA GLU A 322 15.34 4.84 21.55
C GLU A 322 16.03 5.87 22.49
N GLY A 323 15.65 5.93 23.77
CA GLY A 323 16.27 6.82 24.76
C GLY A 323 15.78 8.28 24.74
N TYR A 324 14.71 8.59 23.98
CA TYR A 324 14.12 9.94 23.97
C TYR A 324 13.28 10.22 25.23
N LEU A 325 12.83 9.19 25.91
CA LEU A 325 12.07 9.25 27.16
C LEU A 325 12.68 8.32 28.22
N ASP A 326 12.75 8.80 29.45
CA ASP A 326 13.17 7.96 30.59
C ASP A 326 12.01 7.08 31.09
N THR A 327 10.79 7.59 30.98
CA THR A 327 9.56 6.89 31.36
C THR A 327 8.44 7.21 30.37
N VAL A 328 7.58 6.24 30.09
CA VAL A 328 6.46 6.41 29.16
C VAL A 328 5.25 6.98 29.91
N PRO A 329 4.80 8.21 29.58
CA PRO A 329 3.62 8.79 30.22
C PRO A 329 2.33 8.06 29.81
N GLY A 330 1.36 8.06 30.69
CA GLY A 330 0.00 7.56 30.42
C GLY A 330 -0.14 6.06 30.26
N GLN A 331 0.82 5.24 30.70
CA GLN A 331 0.72 3.77 30.62
C GLN A 331 -0.55 3.22 31.29
N LYS A 332 -0.96 3.81 32.40
CA LYS A 332 -2.15 3.44 33.18
C LYS A 332 -3.44 4.11 32.69
N VAL A 333 -3.36 5.05 31.76
CA VAL A 333 -4.54 5.77 31.25
C VAL A 333 -5.31 4.84 30.31
N ALA A 334 -6.45 4.33 30.73
CA ALA A 334 -7.30 3.46 29.92
C ALA A 334 -8.55 4.21 29.43
N VAL A 335 -9.08 3.80 28.29
CA VAL A 335 -10.40 4.22 27.84
C VAL A 335 -11.42 3.66 28.84
N ALA A 336 -12.26 4.54 29.39
CA ALA A 336 -13.32 4.10 30.29
C ALA A 336 -14.43 3.39 29.50
N GLY A 337 -14.84 2.24 29.96
CA GLY A 337 -15.92 1.44 29.39
C GLY A 337 -15.58 -0.05 29.40
N LYS A 338 -16.58 -0.88 29.47
CA LYS A 338 -16.41 -2.31 29.24
C LYS A 338 -16.03 -2.48 27.77
N LYS A 339 -14.96 -3.22 27.50
CA LYS A 339 -14.74 -3.83 26.20
C LYS A 339 -16.01 -4.63 25.89
N GLN A 340 -17.01 -3.96 25.30
CA GLN A 340 -18.09 -4.72 24.70
C GLN A 340 -17.34 -5.65 23.75
N LYS A 341 -17.44 -6.96 23.98
CA LYS A 341 -17.14 -7.92 22.92
C LYS A 341 -17.82 -7.29 21.71
N ALA A 342 -17.01 -6.76 20.79
CA ALA A 342 -17.58 -6.26 19.56
C ALA A 342 -18.49 -7.40 19.14
N GLN A 343 -19.79 -7.15 19.04
CA GLN A 343 -20.65 -8.05 18.31
C GLN A 343 -20.15 -7.94 16.85
N THR A 344 -19.02 -8.59 16.60
CA THR A 344 -18.65 -8.97 15.25
C THR A 344 -19.78 -9.89 14.85
N GLY A 345 -20.46 -9.54 13.79
CA GLY A 345 -21.53 -10.37 13.27
C GLY A 345 -21.06 -11.83 13.31
N GLY A 346 -21.80 -12.67 13.99
CA GLY A 346 -21.49 -14.11 14.12
C GLY A 346 -21.40 -14.81 12.78
N PRO A 347 -21.27 -16.12 12.76
CA PRO A 347 -21.40 -16.90 11.53
C PRO A 347 -22.78 -16.67 10.90
N TYR A 348 -22.89 -16.86 9.59
CA TYR A 348 -24.20 -16.97 8.95
C TYR A 348 -24.94 -18.18 9.51
N SER A 349 -26.24 -18.01 9.81
CA SER A 349 -27.09 -19.12 10.21
C SER A 349 -27.57 -19.92 8.99
N ARG A 350 -28.22 -21.06 9.22
CA ARG A 350 -28.87 -21.85 8.17
C ARG A 350 -29.92 -21.03 7.41
N GLU A 351 -30.69 -20.21 8.13
CA GLU A 351 -31.71 -19.31 7.58
C GLU A 351 -31.07 -18.22 6.70
N ASP A 352 -29.95 -17.64 7.13
CA ASP A 352 -29.21 -16.66 6.33
C ASP A 352 -28.73 -17.30 5.01
N LEU A 353 -28.15 -18.51 5.07
CA LEU A 353 -27.72 -19.23 3.87
C LEU A 353 -28.91 -19.55 2.96
N GLN A 354 -30.06 -19.96 3.53
CA GLN A 354 -31.28 -20.18 2.76
C GLN A 354 -31.68 -18.92 2.01
N ILE A 355 -31.68 -17.75 2.66
CA ILE A 355 -31.96 -16.48 2.01
C ILE A 355 -30.90 -16.18 0.94
N ILE A 356 -29.61 -16.30 1.25
CA ILE A 356 -28.52 -16.01 0.31
C ILE A 356 -28.71 -16.81 -0.98
N PHE A 357 -28.94 -18.13 -0.89
CA PHE A 357 -29.01 -19.01 -2.07
C PHE A 357 -30.37 -18.98 -2.78
N THR A 358 -31.40 -18.34 -2.22
CA THR A 358 -32.65 -18.01 -2.91
C THR A 358 -32.65 -16.64 -3.60
N THR A 359 -31.56 -15.85 -3.43
CA THR A 359 -31.46 -14.53 -4.10
C THR A 359 -31.28 -14.66 -5.62
N PRO A 360 -31.59 -13.61 -6.40
CA PRO A 360 -31.46 -13.62 -7.85
C PRO A 360 -30.06 -13.97 -8.38
N VAL A 361 -29.01 -13.75 -7.60
CA VAL A 361 -27.64 -14.16 -7.98
C VAL A 361 -27.58 -15.67 -8.27
N TYR A 362 -28.32 -16.48 -7.51
CA TYR A 362 -28.30 -17.94 -7.59
C TYR A 362 -29.52 -18.56 -8.28
N THR A 363 -30.65 -17.83 -8.35
CA THR A 363 -31.90 -18.33 -8.93
C THR A 363 -32.22 -17.76 -10.30
N GLY A 364 -31.49 -16.75 -10.74
CA GLY A 364 -31.68 -16.05 -12.02
C GLY A 364 -31.92 -14.55 -11.83
N ARG A 365 -31.18 -13.74 -12.57
CA ARG A 365 -31.23 -12.26 -12.52
C ARG A 365 -31.35 -11.63 -13.90
N ALA A 366 -31.84 -10.40 -13.92
CA ALA A 366 -32.16 -9.67 -15.15
C ALA A 366 -30.92 -9.31 -16.00
N SER A 367 -29.76 -9.05 -15.35
CA SER A 367 -28.48 -8.83 -16.02
C SER A 367 -27.32 -8.90 -15.03
N GLU A 368 -26.09 -8.92 -15.52
CA GLU A 368 -24.88 -8.88 -14.68
C GLU A 368 -24.85 -7.66 -13.75
N ALA A 369 -25.28 -6.50 -14.22
CA ALA A 369 -25.30 -5.26 -13.43
C ALA A 369 -26.43 -5.27 -12.38
N ARG A 370 -27.61 -5.83 -12.70
CA ARG A 370 -28.82 -5.83 -11.86
C ARG A 370 -28.90 -7.09 -11.00
N ALA A 371 -27.96 -7.30 -10.13
CA ALA A 371 -27.85 -8.51 -9.30
C ALA A 371 -29.04 -8.73 -8.35
N GLY A 372 -29.76 -7.69 -7.96
CA GLY A 372 -30.94 -7.79 -7.07
C GLY A 372 -32.28 -7.91 -7.80
N THR A 373 -32.32 -7.83 -9.13
CA THR A 373 -33.55 -7.93 -9.92
C THR A 373 -33.70 -9.35 -10.45
N LYS A 374 -34.82 -10.00 -10.16
CA LYS A 374 -35.13 -11.35 -10.65
C LYS A 374 -35.17 -11.39 -12.19
N GLY A 375 -34.68 -12.47 -12.76
CA GLY A 375 -34.66 -12.78 -14.18
C GLY A 375 -34.39 -14.27 -14.38
N ASP A 376 -34.14 -14.67 -15.64
CA ASP A 376 -34.08 -16.08 -16.02
C ASP A 376 -32.65 -16.63 -16.15
N HIS A 377 -31.63 -15.76 -16.01
CA HIS A 377 -30.24 -16.15 -16.24
C HIS A 377 -29.40 -16.13 -14.97
N VAL A 378 -28.70 -17.24 -14.70
CA VAL A 378 -27.68 -17.32 -13.67
C VAL A 378 -26.33 -16.98 -14.31
N PHE A 379 -25.76 -15.85 -13.91
CA PHE A 379 -24.44 -15.42 -14.36
C PHE A 379 -23.37 -15.89 -13.38
N LYS A 380 -22.49 -16.79 -13.79
CA LYS A 380 -21.38 -17.31 -12.96
C LYS A 380 -20.19 -16.32 -12.92
N ASP A 381 -20.47 -15.08 -12.52
CA ASP A 381 -19.48 -14.02 -12.32
C ASP A 381 -18.93 -13.99 -10.88
N ALA A 382 -18.19 -12.95 -10.54
CA ALA A 382 -17.64 -12.73 -9.19
C ALA A 382 -18.71 -12.73 -8.09
N LYS A 383 -19.93 -12.25 -8.38
CA LYS A 383 -21.03 -12.20 -7.41
C LYS A 383 -21.56 -13.60 -7.08
N PHE A 384 -21.50 -14.51 -8.03
CA PHE A 384 -21.85 -15.91 -7.85
C PHE A 384 -20.74 -16.66 -7.10
N TRP A 385 -19.49 -16.55 -7.54
CA TRP A 385 -18.39 -17.38 -7.06
C TRP A 385 -17.81 -16.96 -5.71
N ILE A 386 -17.61 -15.66 -5.48
CA ILE A 386 -16.90 -15.20 -4.28
C ILE A 386 -17.60 -15.62 -2.98
N PRO A 387 -18.94 -15.55 -2.84
CA PRO A 387 -19.61 -16.04 -1.64
C PRO A 387 -19.50 -17.57 -1.46
N LEU A 388 -19.62 -18.34 -2.54
CA LEU A 388 -19.43 -19.81 -2.51
C LEU A 388 -18.02 -20.18 -2.09
N ILE A 389 -17.00 -19.54 -2.66
CA ILE A 389 -15.60 -19.76 -2.24
C ILE A 389 -15.42 -19.37 -0.77
N GLY A 390 -16.00 -18.25 -0.34
CA GLY A 390 -15.97 -17.85 1.07
C GLY A 390 -16.58 -18.87 2.01
N LEU A 391 -17.71 -19.48 1.61
CA LEU A 391 -18.41 -20.51 2.36
C LEU A 391 -17.60 -21.81 2.47
N PHE A 392 -17.04 -22.30 1.35
CA PHE A 392 -16.39 -23.62 1.26
C PHE A 392 -14.87 -23.59 1.47
N SER A 393 -14.28 -22.45 1.76
CA SER A 393 -12.82 -22.33 2.01
C SER A 393 -12.45 -21.52 3.25
N GLY A 394 -13.38 -20.73 3.77
CA GLY A 394 -13.11 -19.79 4.87
C GLY A 394 -12.07 -18.71 4.54
N MET A 395 -11.70 -18.51 3.27
CA MET A 395 -10.76 -17.49 2.83
C MET A 395 -11.27 -16.09 3.12
N ARG A 396 -10.35 -15.14 3.29
CA ARG A 396 -10.73 -13.73 3.43
C ARG A 396 -11.17 -13.15 2.08
N LEU A 397 -12.15 -12.25 2.09
CA LEU A 397 -12.62 -11.59 0.86
C LEU A 397 -11.48 -11.03 0.00
N GLY A 398 -10.48 -10.39 0.63
CA GLY A 398 -9.32 -9.86 -0.09
C GLY A 398 -8.46 -10.93 -0.74
N GLU A 399 -8.34 -12.11 -0.11
CA GLU A 399 -7.62 -13.25 -0.66
C GLU A 399 -8.34 -13.80 -1.90
N ILE A 400 -9.67 -13.95 -1.84
CA ILE A 400 -10.47 -14.45 -2.95
C ILE A 400 -10.51 -13.46 -4.12
N ALA A 401 -10.79 -12.19 -3.82
CA ALA A 401 -11.02 -11.15 -4.83
C ALA A 401 -9.76 -10.81 -5.67
N GLN A 402 -8.57 -11.09 -5.15
CA GLN A 402 -7.30 -10.85 -5.84
C GLN A 402 -6.69 -12.10 -6.51
N LEU A 403 -7.38 -13.25 -6.48
CA LEU A 403 -6.89 -14.48 -7.10
C LEU A 403 -6.67 -14.27 -8.61
N HIS A 404 -5.54 -14.76 -9.08
CA HIS A 404 -5.29 -14.95 -10.50
C HIS A 404 -5.68 -16.37 -10.92
N ARG A 405 -5.91 -16.58 -12.21
CA ARG A 405 -6.24 -17.92 -12.75
C ARG A 405 -5.15 -18.95 -12.47
N ILE A 406 -3.89 -18.51 -12.46
CA ILE A 406 -2.72 -19.36 -12.15
C ILE A 406 -2.70 -19.81 -10.68
N ASP A 407 -3.36 -19.09 -9.78
CA ASP A 407 -3.42 -19.45 -8.36
C ASP A 407 -4.39 -20.60 -8.08
N LEU A 408 -5.32 -20.88 -8.99
CA LEU A 408 -6.15 -22.06 -8.95
C LEU A 408 -5.43 -23.17 -9.71
N LYS A 409 -4.73 -24.04 -9.01
CA LYS A 409 -3.83 -25.03 -9.59
C LYS A 409 -3.91 -26.38 -8.88
N SER A 410 -3.45 -27.44 -9.55
CA SER A 410 -3.27 -28.74 -8.93
C SER A 410 -1.87 -28.88 -8.36
N VAL A 411 -1.76 -29.32 -7.10
CA VAL A 411 -0.51 -29.62 -6.40
C VAL A 411 -0.67 -31.00 -5.77
N ASP A 412 0.20 -31.94 -6.10
CA ASP A 412 0.14 -33.34 -5.63
C ASP A 412 -1.24 -34.01 -5.84
N GLY A 413 -1.89 -33.69 -6.95
CA GLY A 413 -3.23 -34.21 -7.30
C GLY A 413 -4.40 -33.50 -6.59
N VAL A 414 -4.14 -32.52 -5.76
CA VAL A 414 -5.15 -31.72 -5.04
C VAL A 414 -5.31 -30.36 -5.70
N TRP A 415 -6.53 -29.97 -6.05
CA TRP A 415 -6.82 -28.61 -6.48
C TRP A 415 -6.78 -27.65 -5.30
N VAL A 416 -6.08 -26.53 -5.48
CA VAL A 416 -5.84 -25.55 -4.41
C VAL A 416 -5.99 -24.12 -4.89
N PHE A 417 -6.38 -23.25 -3.98
CA PHE A 417 -6.12 -21.81 -4.08
C PHE A 417 -4.75 -21.53 -3.46
N ASP A 418 -3.83 -21.00 -4.26
CA ASP A 418 -2.50 -20.60 -3.80
C ASP A 418 -2.53 -19.14 -3.35
N ILE A 419 -2.53 -18.92 -2.04
CA ILE A 419 -2.43 -17.58 -1.46
C ILE A 419 -0.97 -17.22 -1.40
N ASN A 420 -0.51 -16.48 -2.42
CA ASN A 420 0.88 -16.08 -2.63
C ASN A 420 1.04 -14.57 -2.76
N ARG A 421 2.30 -14.11 -2.81
CA ARG A 421 2.70 -12.79 -3.28
C ARG A 421 3.08 -12.91 -4.75
N SER A 422 2.43 -12.17 -5.63
CA SER A 422 2.86 -12.04 -7.02
C SER A 422 4.09 -11.12 -7.08
N GLU A 423 5.03 -11.41 -7.98
CA GLU A 423 6.12 -10.50 -8.34
C GLU A 423 5.56 -9.20 -8.96
N ASP A 424 4.42 -9.28 -9.61
CA ASP A 424 3.62 -8.13 -10.05
C ASP A 424 2.87 -7.55 -8.84
N ALA A 425 3.17 -6.33 -8.45
CA ALA A 425 2.74 -5.60 -7.24
C ALA A 425 1.20 -5.58 -6.93
N ASP A 426 0.39 -6.34 -7.66
CA ASP A 426 -1.08 -6.29 -7.63
C ASP A 426 -1.71 -7.02 -6.43
N LYS A 427 -0.99 -7.96 -5.81
CA LYS A 427 -1.51 -8.74 -4.68
C LYS A 427 -1.02 -8.20 -3.35
N LYS A 428 -1.96 -7.95 -2.45
CA LYS A 428 -1.68 -7.48 -1.08
C LYS A 428 -2.01 -8.57 -0.07
N VAL A 429 -0.98 -9.22 0.46
CA VAL A 429 -1.12 -10.22 1.53
C VAL A 429 -0.80 -9.55 2.87
N LYS A 430 -1.68 -9.72 3.85
CA LYS A 430 -1.62 -8.99 5.13
C LYS A 430 -0.39 -9.35 5.97
N THR A 431 0.03 -10.61 5.97
CA THR A 431 1.17 -11.14 6.75
C THR A 431 1.76 -12.34 6.03
N ASP A 432 3.03 -12.68 6.30
CA ASP A 432 3.68 -13.87 5.75
C ASP A 432 2.96 -15.16 6.14
N THR A 433 2.38 -15.21 7.33
CA THR A 433 1.57 -16.34 7.79
C THR A 433 0.26 -16.52 7.00
N SER A 434 -0.11 -15.55 6.16
CA SER A 434 -1.26 -15.70 5.26
C SER A 434 -0.94 -16.52 4.00
N LEU A 435 0.35 -16.66 3.64
CA LEU A 435 0.80 -17.45 2.49
C LEU A 435 0.53 -18.92 2.75
N ARG A 436 -0.27 -19.55 1.89
CA ARG A 436 -0.69 -20.94 2.07
C ARG A 436 -1.41 -21.49 0.86
N LEU A 437 -1.46 -22.81 0.77
CA LEU A 437 -2.32 -23.55 -0.14
C LEU A 437 -3.63 -23.93 0.59
N VAL A 438 -4.76 -23.48 0.06
CA VAL A 438 -6.11 -23.81 0.57
C VAL A 438 -6.75 -24.81 -0.38
N PRO A 439 -7.08 -26.05 0.06
CA PRO A 439 -7.73 -27.03 -0.79
C PRO A 439 -9.08 -26.52 -1.31
N VAL A 440 -9.38 -26.83 -2.56
CA VAL A 440 -10.67 -26.53 -3.18
C VAL A 440 -11.66 -27.62 -2.81
N HIS A 441 -12.77 -27.23 -2.19
CA HIS A 441 -13.85 -28.16 -1.86
C HIS A 441 -14.46 -28.80 -3.14
N HIS A 442 -14.73 -30.10 -3.13
CA HIS A 442 -15.27 -30.79 -4.30
C HIS A 442 -16.55 -30.15 -4.87
N THR A 443 -17.43 -29.62 -4.02
CA THR A 443 -18.65 -28.93 -4.46
C THR A 443 -18.33 -27.72 -5.38
N LEU A 444 -17.25 -26.99 -5.15
CA LEU A 444 -16.85 -25.86 -6.03
C LEU A 444 -16.41 -26.39 -7.40
N ILE A 445 -15.76 -27.54 -7.44
CA ILE A 445 -15.35 -28.22 -8.68
C ILE A 445 -16.60 -28.70 -9.44
N ASP A 446 -17.53 -29.33 -8.75
CA ASP A 446 -18.78 -29.81 -9.32
C ASP A 446 -19.66 -28.68 -9.89
N LEU A 447 -19.61 -27.49 -9.32
CA LEU A 447 -20.27 -26.28 -9.80
C LEU A 447 -19.59 -25.64 -11.03
N GLY A 448 -18.43 -26.16 -11.47
CA GLY A 448 -17.72 -25.68 -12.66
C GLY A 448 -16.69 -24.56 -12.36
N LEU A 449 -16.10 -24.51 -11.15
CA LEU A 449 -15.08 -23.51 -10.83
C LEU A 449 -13.84 -23.63 -11.72
N LEU A 450 -13.48 -24.86 -12.14
CA LEU A 450 -12.32 -25.08 -13.01
C LEU A 450 -12.53 -24.53 -14.42
N GLU A 451 -13.78 -24.50 -14.91
CA GLU A 451 -14.14 -23.86 -16.17
C GLU A 451 -13.94 -22.34 -16.09
N ARG A 452 -14.25 -21.74 -14.93
CA ARG A 452 -13.98 -20.31 -14.67
C ARG A 452 -12.49 -20.00 -14.74
N ARG A 453 -11.61 -20.90 -14.32
CA ARG A 453 -10.17 -20.75 -14.47
C ARG A 453 -9.78 -20.57 -15.94
N GLY A 454 -10.33 -21.37 -16.86
CA GLY A 454 -10.05 -21.32 -18.27
C GLY A 454 -8.55 -21.47 -18.58
N ASP A 455 -8.12 -20.94 -19.73
CA ASP A 455 -6.71 -20.93 -20.12
C ASP A 455 -5.90 -19.96 -19.25
N THR A 456 -4.87 -20.49 -18.58
CA THR A 456 -3.98 -19.74 -17.68
C THR A 456 -2.87 -18.97 -18.39
N ALA A 457 -2.64 -19.22 -19.67
CA ALA A 457 -1.61 -18.55 -20.45
C ALA A 457 -1.76 -17.00 -20.49
N LEU A 458 -2.90 -16.50 -20.04
CA LEU A 458 -3.26 -15.10 -20.12
C LEU A 458 -2.97 -14.29 -18.85
N GLY A 459 -2.36 -14.86 -17.79
CA GLY A 459 -1.93 -14.15 -16.58
C GLY A 459 -3.00 -13.26 -15.92
N LYS A 460 -4.28 -13.54 -16.19
CA LYS A 460 -5.39 -12.65 -15.82
C LYS A 460 -6.00 -13.06 -14.50
N GLN A 461 -6.66 -12.08 -13.85
CA GLN A 461 -7.43 -12.30 -12.64
C GLN A 461 -8.51 -13.37 -12.83
N LEU A 462 -8.77 -14.13 -11.78
CA LEU A 462 -9.87 -15.09 -11.74
C LEU A 462 -11.22 -14.36 -11.79
N PHE A 463 -11.30 -13.16 -11.22
CA PHE A 463 -12.49 -12.31 -11.15
C PHE A 463 -12.21 -10.92 -11.73
N PRO A 464 -12.08 -10.77 -13.06
CA PRO A 464 -11.79 -9.48 -13.71
C PRO A 464 -12.90 -8.45 -13.52
N GLU A 465 -14.10 -8.87 -13.12
CA GLU A 465 -15.23 -7.97 -12.81
C GLU A 465 -15.06 -7.23 -11.48
N VAL A 466 -14.10 -7.62 -10.65
CA VAL A 466 -13.81 -6.99 -9.37
C VAL A 466 -12.68 -5.97 -9.54
N GLU A 467 -13.05 -4.71 -9.64
CA GLU A 467 -12.09 -3.62 -9.72
C GLU A 467 -11.54 -3.24 -8.34
N PRO A 468 -10.26 -2.89 -8.24
CA PRO A 468 -9.69 -2.40 -7.00
C PRO A 468 -10.32 -1.06 -6.59
N GLY A 469 -10.50 -0.83 -5.31
CA GLY A 469 -10.92 0.46 -4.77
C GLY A 469 -9.80 1.51 -4.85
N LYS A 470 -10.11 2.78 -4.52
CA LYS A 470 -9.14 3.89 -4.52
C LYS A 470 -7.85 3.62 -3.71
N ASN A 471 -7.91 2.71 -2.74
CA ASN A 471 -6.77 2.27 -1.91
C ASN A 471 -6.03 1.04 -2.49
N GLY A 472 -6.38 0.60 -3.71
CA GLY A 472 -5.78 -0.54 -4.38
C GLY A 472 -6.18 -1.91 -3.80
N PHE A 473 -7.25 -2.01 -2.99
CA PHE A 473 -7.76 -3.28 -2.48
C PHE A 473 -8.98 -3.76 -3.26
N TYR A 474 -8.92 -4.95 -3.85
CA TYR A 474 -10.02 -5.58 -4.57
C TYR A 474 -11.25 -5.84 -3.70
N SER A 475 -11.05 -6.14 -2.42
CA SER A 475 -12.15 -6.37 -1.47
C SER A 475 -13.02 -5.15 -1.21
N HIS A 476 -12.56 -3.92 -1.48
CA HIS A 476 -13.25 -2.70 -1.06
C HIS A 476 -14.63 -2.54 -1.72
N ASN A 477 -14.67 -2.61 -3.05
CA ASN A 477 -15.91 -2.43 -3.82
C ASN A 477 -16.86 -3.60 -3.63
N PHE A 478 -16.33 -4.84 -3.63
CA PHE A 478 -17.13 -6.03 -3.41
C PHE A 478 -17.75 -6.07 -2.00
N SER A 479 -17.00 -5.70 -0.96
CA SER A 479 -17.52 -5.62 0.41
C SER A 479 -18.68 -4.64 0.54
N LYS A 480 -18.59 -3.47 -0.12
CA LYS A 480 -19.67 -2.49 -0.15
C LYS A 480 -20.91 -3.00 -0.90
N TRP A 481 -20.69 -3.69 -2.02
CA TRP A 481 -21.78 -4.32 -2.77
C TRP A 481 -22.44 -5.39 -1.91
N TRP A 482 -21.66 -6.31 -1.32
CA TRP A 482 -22.16 -7.38 -0.47
C TRP A 482 -22.99 -6.86 0.70
N SER A 483 -22.50 -5.80 1.39
CA SER A 483 -23.25 -5.19 2.48
C SER A 483 -24.59 -4.61 2.02
N ARG A 484 -24.64 -3.90 0.89
CA ARG A 484 -25.89 -3.36 0.35
C ARG A 484 -26.84 -4.47 -0.09
N TYR A 485 -26.28 -5.48 -0.75
CA TYR A 485 -27.04 -6.64 -1.21
C TYR A 485 -27.65 -7.41 -0.04
N GLY A 486 -26.88 -7.70 0.99
CA GLY A 486 -27.35 -8.38 2.19
C GLY A 486 -28.40 -7.62 2.98
N ASN A 487 -28.28 -6.27 3.04
CA ASN A 487 -29.30 -5.45 3.65
C ASN A 487 -30.61 -5.45 2.84
N SER A 488 -30.54 -5.47 1.50
CA SER A 488 -31.74 -5.49 0.65
C SER A 488 -32.51 -6.82 0.71
N PHE A 489 -31.81 -7.93 1.02
CA PHE A 489 -32.40 -9.26 1.15
C PHE A 489 -32.55 -9.76 2.59
N GLY A 490 -32.09 -8.99 3.58
CA GLY A 490 -32.34 -9.25 5.00
C GLY A 490 -31.39 -10.23 5.68
N PHE A 491 -30.34 -10.74 5.01
CA PHE A 491 -29.37 -11.68 5.61
C PHE A 491 -28.18 -11.03 6.34
N HIS A 492 -28.19 -9.71 6.49
CA HIS A 492 -27.17 -8.96 7.26
C HIS A 492 -27.67 -8.51 8.64
N GLY A 493 -28.75 -9.11 9.16
CA GLY A 493 -29.15 -8.95 10.54
C GLY A 493 -27.96 -9.16 11.50
N ASP A 494 -27.97 -8.53 12.67
CA ASP A 494 -26.93 -8.67 13.70
C ASP A 494 -25.48 -8.37 13.24
N LYS A 495 -25.32 -7.41 12.33
CA LYS A 495 -23.99 -6.96 11.84
C LYS A 495 -23.18 -8.02 11.09
N LYS A 496 -23.82 -9.03 10.50
CA LYS A 496 -23.16 -10.01 9.65
C LYS A 496 -22.55 -9.33 8.41
N VAL A 497 -21.41 -9.83 7.99
CA VAL A 497 -20.63 -9.29 6.86
C VAL A 497 -20.02 -10.47 6.09
N PHE A 498 -19.33 -10.23 4.98
CA PHE A 498 -18.68 -11.31 4.23
C PHE A 498 -17.80 -12.21 5.10
N HIS A 499 -17.13 -11.66 6.11
CA HIS A 499 -16.30 -12.43 7.04
C HIS A 499 -17.08 -13.46 7.87
N SER A 500 -18.40 -13.35 7.94
CA SER A 500 -19.30 -14.33 8.59
C SER A 500 -19.25 -15.72 7.93
N PHE A 501 -18.93 -15.80 6.63
CA PHE A 501 -18.62 -17.08 5.97
C PHE A 501 -17.41 -17.77 6.59
N ARG A 502 -16.36 -17.00 6.89
CA ARG A 502 -15.16 -17.56 7.52
C ARG A 502 -15.43 -18.03 8.95
N HIS A 503 -16.27 -17.33 9.71
CA HIS A 503 -16.71 -17.80 11.01
C HIS A 503 -17.47 -19.11 10.90
N LEU A 504 -18.42 -19.18 9.98
CA LEU A 504 -19.19 -20.40 9.72
C LEU A 504 -18.31 -21.58 9.29
N PHE A 505 -17.39 -21.37 8.36
CA PHE A 505 -16.43 -22.39 7.93
C PHE A 505 -15.53 -22.87 9.08
N THR A 506 -15.14 -21.95 9.97
CA THR A 506 -14.35 -22.28 11.16
C THR A 506 -15.14 -23.16 12.12
N ASP A 507 -16.43 -22.86 12.32
CA ASP A 507 -17.30 -23.65 13.17
C ASP A 507 -17.57 -25.02 12.54
N ALA A 508 -17.82 -25.09 11.21
CA ALA A 508 -17.97 -26.36 10.51
C ALA A 508 -16.72 -27.27 10.60
N LEU A 509 -15.51 -26.69 10.57
CA LEU A 509 -14.28 -27.47 10.82
C LEU A 509 -14.22 -28.00 12.26
N ARG A 510 -14.71 -27.25 13.24
CA ARG A 510 -14.79 -27.69 14.65
C ARG A 510 -15.84 -28.77 14.85
N ASP A 511 -16.98 -28.64 14.19
CA ASP A 511 -18.07 -29.61 14.28
C ASP A 511 -17.68 -30.99 13.77
N ILE A 512 -16.75 -31.05 12.79
CA ILE A 512 -16.14 -32.29 12.32
C ILE A 512 -14.87 -32.68 13.08
N GLU A 513 -14.61 -32.05 14.22
CA GLU A 513 -13.48 -32.33 15.12
C GLU A 513 -12.12 -32.19 14.42
N ALA A 514 -11.97 -31.22 13.48
CA ALA A 514 -10.69 -30.98 12.82
C ALA A 514 -9.64 -30.50 13.85
N PRO A 515 -8.45 -31.11 13.90
CA PRO A 515 -7.38 -30.69 14.79
C PRO A 515 -6.98 -29.24 14.59
N ASP A 516 -6.63 -28.55 15.67
CA ASP A 516 -6.31 -27.11 15.66
C ASP A 516 -5.21 -26.74 14.66
N TYR A 517 -4.19 -27.61 14.47
CA TYR A 517 -3.14 -27.39 13.48
C TYR A 517 -3.65 -27.45 12.03
N ILE A 518 -4.65 -28.29 11.72
CA ILE A 518 -5.33 -28.34 10.42
C ILE A 518 -6.10 -27.04 10.19
N LEU A 519 -6.88 -26.63 11.18
CA LEU A 519 -7.67 -25.42 11.15
C LEU A 519 -6.76 -24.18 10.93
N LYS A 520 -5.63 -24.08 11.67
CA LYS A 520 -4.66 -23.02 11.49
C LYS A 520 -4.02 -23.03 10.10
N ALA A 521 -3.67 -24.23 9.59
CA ALA A 521 -3.06 -24.37 8.27
C ALA A 521 -4.01 -23.96 7.12
N ILE A 522 -5.30 -24.28 7.20
CA ILE A 522 -6.30 -23.89 6.20
C ILE A 522 -6.61 -22.40 6.30
N LEU A 523 -6.84 -21.90 7.50
CA LEU A 523 -7.25 -20.51 7.72
C LEU A 523 -6.08 -19.50 7.68
N GLY A 524 -4.82 -19.92 7.78
CA GLY A 524 -3.65 -19.04 7.84
C GLY A 524 -3.65 -18.22 9.13
N HIS A 525 -3.80 -18.88 10.27
CA HIS A 525 -3.56 -18.29 11.58
C HIS A 525 -2.12 -18.55 12.00
N SER A 526 -1.46 -17.54 12.56
CA SER A 526 -0.11 -17.73 13.11
C SER A 526 -0.15 -18.72 14.28
N ASP A 527 0.64 -19.76 14.18
CA ASP A 527 0.92 -20.63 15.34
C ASP A 527 2.17 -20.10 16.03
N LYS A 528 2.01 -19.59 17.25
CA LYS A 528 3.12 -19.09 18.09
C LYS A 528 3.74 -20.18 18.94
N SER A 529 3.30 -21.44 18.81
CA SER A 529 3.88 -22.55 19.54
C SER A 529 5.25 -22.93 19.00
N ILE A 530 6.17 -23.27 19.89
CA ILE A 530 7.54 -23.71 19.52
C ILE A 530 7.48 -24.95 18.62
N THR A 531 6.48 -25.82 18.80
CA THR A 531 6.25 -27.01 17.99
C THR A 531 5.86 -26.72 16.54
N ALA A 532 5.29 -25.55 16.23
CA ALA A 532 4.95 -25.16 14.86
C ALA A 532 6.17 -24.86 13.98
N SER A 533 7.33 -24.56 14.59
CA SER A 533 8.59 -24.37 13.87
C SER A 533 9.26 -25.68 13.45
N TYR A 534 8.84 -26.82 14.01
CA TYR A 534 9.38 -28.14 13.71
C TYR A 534 8.36 -28.93 12.85
N GLY A 535 8.64 -29.06 11.54
CA GLY A 535 7.89 -29.93 10.64
C GLY A 535 7.37 -29.23 9.38
N HIS A 536 7.06 -30.04 8.36
CA HIS A 536 6.57 -29.56 7.04
C HIS A 536 5.08 -29.15 7.04
N GLY A 537 4.44 -28.95 8.20
CA GLY A 537 3.03 -28.63 8.33
C GLY A 537 2.10 -29.81 7.96
N ALA A 538 0.79 -29.57 7.99
CA ALA A 538 -0.20 -30.59 7.61
C ALA A 538 -0.10 -30.92 6.11
N LYS A 539 -0.02 -32.22 5.77
CA LYS A 539 -0.05 -32.69 4.38
C LYS A 539 -1.27 -32.14 3.65
N LEU A 540 -1.10 -31.80 2.36
CA LEU A 540 -2.18 -31.20 1.57
C LEU A 540 -3.38 -32.15 1.41
N SER A 541 -3.14 -33.45 1.18
CA SER A 541 -4.19 -34.49 1.12
C SER A 541 -4.98 -34.58 2.42
N LEU A 542 -4.33 -34.43 3.57
CA LEU A 542 -5.02 -34.44 4.86
C LEU A 542 -5.89 -33.18 5.04
N ARG A 543 -5.40 -32.01 4.64
CA ARG A 543 -6.21 -30.77 4.63
C ARG A 543 -7.42 -30.92 3.71
N GLN A 544 -7.25 -31.52 2.50
CA GLN A 544 -8.33 -31.81 1.57
C GLN A 544 -9.39 -32.70 2.22
N SER A 545 -8.99 -33.78 2.89
CA SER A 545 -9.95 -34.71 3.51
C SER A 545 -10.82 -34.07 4.60
N TYR A 546 -10.34 -33.05 5.28
CA TYR A 546 -11.15 -32.26 6.22
C TYR A 546 -12.03 -31.24 5.50
N VAL A 547 -11.53 -30.56 4.48
CA VAL A 547 -12.32 -29.61 3.69
C VAL A 547 -13.51 -30.34 3.03
N ASP A 548 -13.29 -31.49 2.45
CA ASP A 548 -14.35 -32.25 1.76
C ASP A 548 -15.42 -32.88 2.68
N LYS A 549 -15.17 -32.96 3.98
CA LYS A 549 -16.18 -33.35 4.97
C LYS A 549 -17.18 -32.24 5.32
N ILE A 550 -16.86 -31.00 4.97
CA ILE A 550 -17.73 -29.87 5.28
C ILE A 550 -18.96 -29.92 4.39
N SER A 551 -20.12 -29.88 5.00
CA SER A 551 -21.39 -29.78 4.30
C SER A 551 -22.32 -28.81 5.02
N PHE A 552 -23.17 -28.15 4.27
CA PHE A 552 -24.19 -27.27 4.79
C PHE A 552 -25.55 -27.75 4.35
N ASP A 553 -26.34 -28.27 5.29
CA ASP A 553 -27.70 -28.74 5.02
C ASP A 553 -28.67 -27.56 4.84
N VAL A 554 -28.65 -26.98 3.64
CA VAL A 554 -29.48 -25.84 3.23
C VAL A 554 -30.19 -26.17 1.94
N PRO A 555 -31.54 -26.31 1.91
CA PRO A 555 -32.28 -26.71 0.73
C PRO A 555 -31.92 -25.90 -0.52
N ALA A 556 -31.93 -24.59 -0.45
CA ALA A 556 -31.61 -23.74 -1.61
C ALA A 556 -30.17 -23.92 -2.13
N LEU A 557 -29.21 -24.25 -1.28
CA LEU A 557 -27.86 -24.59 -1.69
C LEU A 557 -27.81 -25.99 -2.36
N ASN A 558 -28.52 -26.95 -1.80
CA ASN A 558 -28.62 -28.30 -2.36
C ASN A 558 -29.26 -28.24 -3.75
N ASP A 559 -30.38 -27.53 -3.90
CA ASP A 559 -31.07 -27.33 -5.18
C ASP A 559 -30.13 -26.66 -6.22
N LEU A 560 -29.32 -25.66 -5.80
CA LEU A 560 -28.32 -25.05 -6.66
C LEU A 560 -27.27 -26.07 -7.14
N ILE A 561 -26.75 -26.90 -6.23
CA ILE A 561 -25.71 -27.88 -6.54
C ILE A 561 -26.29 -28.97 -7.49
N GLU A 562 -27.49 -29.47 -7.23
CA GLU A 562 -28.15 -30.46 -8.07
C GLU A 562 -28.44 -29.93 -9.47
N ARG A 563 -28.98 -28.74 -9.57
CA ARG A 563 -29.26 -28.06 -10.85
C ARG A 563 -27.99 -27.89 -11.69
N GLU A 564 -26.91 -27.40 -11.10
CA GLU A 564 -25.66 -27.17 -11.83
C GLU A 564 -24.97 -28.49 -12.23
N ARG A 565 -25.06 -29.55 -11.41
CA ARG A 565 -24.60 -30.91 -11.77
C ARG A 565 -25.41 -31.51 -12.94
N ALA A 566 -26.68 -31.15 -13.07
CA ALA A 566 -27.53 -31.63 -14.17
C ALA A 566 -27.20 -30.96 -15.51
N VAL A 567 -26.76 -29.69 -15.48
CA VAL A 567 -26.38 -28.94 -16.69
C VAL A 567 -24.97 -29.34 -17.19
N GLY A 568 -24.09 -29.84 -16.30
CA GLY A 568 -22.72 -30.26 -16.65
C GLY A 568 -22.61 -31.69 -17.19
N LYS A 569 -23.74 -32.43 -17.23
CA LYS A 569 -23.87 -33.74 -17.90
C LYS A 569 -24.46 -33.57 -19.29
#